data_357e8f4f5887ead9b4994792f8a0bc6f
#
_entry.id   357e8f4f5887ead9b4994792f8a0bc6f
#
_cell.length_a   1.000
_cell.length_b   1.000
_cell.length_c   1.000
_cell.angle_alpha   90.00
_cell.angle_beta   90.00
_cell.angle_gamma   90.00
#
_symmetry.space_group_name_H-M   'P 1'
#
loop_
_entity.id
_entity.type
_entity.pdbx_description
1 polymer ?
#
loop_
_entity_poly.entity_id
_entity_poly.type
_entity_poly.pdbx_seq_one_letter_code
_entity_poly.pdbx_strand_id
1 'polypeptide(L)'
;MAKKSTKETKEAETVDIQPKAKKPRASKKMTEEKKLPIISVITTFYNAEKFILNAVNSINQQIIDKNKFDFEYVIVDDKSPDNSRKMLESYIQTNVSEENKPKWKIYEPETNLGCGGARKYGIDHAIGDYFMFLDADDYYMHTNFLMNAFNDIVNENADIVEYGVMFNQPNGQQINNTASQKFVIENNPGLAEIVLFKDNLIKFNVWSKIYKREIVESYPYSTTRTYEDVRTIPVWVSNAKKIVIMPTTEINYRAATGSIIRSDMIQTRLGTITAIAELFPRFSKDYNVLKAMYGRAMVDLEALLHNHSSKDPGFNEMSKLNTYMLSFLYPNQYKELTYNIEYEQAEVKNQVEQKNEVNNDLVIEE
;
A
#
# COMPACT_ATOMS: atom_id res chain seq x y z
N MET A 1 111.76 -22.73 4.15
CA MET A 1 111.91 -21.75 5.25
C MET A 1 110.55 -21.15 5.53
N ALA A 2 109.93 -21.57 6.62
CA ALA A 2 108.57 -21.22 6.96
C ALA A 2 108.56 -20.21 8.06
N LYS A 3 107.79 -19.14 7.92
CA LYS A 3 107.47 -18.27 9.08
C LYS A 3 106.00 -18.45 9.45
N LYS A 4 105.81 -18.90 10.69
CA LYS A 4 104.56 -18.94 11.41
C LYS A 4 104.06 -17.52 11.70
N SER A 5 102.77 -17.23 11.46
CA SER A 5 102.06 -16.05 11.96
C SER A 5 100.90 -16.52 12.79
N THR A 6 100.92 -16.13 14.03
CA THR A 6 99.89 -16.34 15.04
C THR A 6 98.70 -15.40 14.79
N LYS A 7 97.48 -15.89 14.80
CA LYS A 7 96.27 -15.11 14.85
C LYS A 7 95.70 -15.08 16.24
N GLU A 8 95.61 -13.86 16.79
CA GLU A 8 94.84 -13.56 17.99
C GLU A 8 93.33 -13.55 17.65
N THR A 9 92.58 -14.28 18.42
CA THR A 9 91.14 -14.31 18.39
C THR A 9 90.58 -13.21 19.30
N LYS A 10 89.89 -12.25 18.74
CA LYS A 10 89.09 -11.30 19.50
C LYS A 10 87.69 -11.91 19.69
N GLU A 11 87.28 -12.00 20.97
CA GLU A 11 85.92 -12.34 21.37
C GLU A 11 84.99 -11.24 20.95
N ALA A 12 83.84 -11.59 20.29
CA ALA A 12 82.80 -10.70 19.95
C ALA A 12 81.73 -10.69 21.06
N GLU A 13 81.51 -9.54 21.66
CA GLU A 13 80.39 -9.30 22.58
C GLU A 13 79.05 -9.40 21.81
N THR A 14 78.20 -10.33 22.26
CA THR A 14 76.80 -10.44 21.75
C THR A 14 75.94 -9.42 22.51
N VAL A 15 75.48 -8.40 21.78
CA VAL A 15 74.46 -7.46 22.24
C VAL A 15 73.06 -8.09 22.02
N ASP A 16 72.41 -8.42 23.14
CA ASP A 16 71.07 -8.97 23.19
C ASP A 16 70.04 -7.85 22.87
N ILE A 17 69.50 -7.80 21.65
CA ILE A 17 68.53 -6.85 21.24
C ILE A 17 67.12 -7.51 21.42
N GLN A 18 66.52 -7.26 22.61
CA GLN A 18 65.14 -7.62 22.84
C GLN A 18 64.20 -6.82 21.85
N PRO A 19 63.25 -7.46 21.15
CA PRO A 19 62.32 -6.76 20.28
C PRO A 19 61.32 -5.98 21.12
N LYS A 20 61.31 -4.64 20.96
CA LYS A 20 60.25 -3.75 21.53
C LYS A 20 58.88 -4.19 21.02
N ALA A 21 58.04 -4.64 21.96
CA ALA A 21 56.64 -4.96 21.72
C ALA A 21 55.92 -3.75 21.09
N LYS A 22 55.45 -3.90 19.85
CA LYS A 22 54.57 -2.91 19.20
C LYS A 22 53.27 -2.88 19.98
N LYS A 23 52.92 -1.72 20.55
CA LYS A 23 51.57 -1.46 21.11
C LYS A 23 50.53 -1.82 20.06
N PRO A 24 49.45 -2.55 20.43
CA PRO A 24 48.36 -2.85 19.46
C PRO A 24 47.74 -1.54 19.01
N ARG A 25 47.73 -1.34 17.70
CA ARG A 25 47.06 -0.24 17.01
C ARG A 25 45.57 -0.43 17.30
N ALA A 26 44.97 0.45 18.11
CA ALA A 26 43.52 0.45 18.34
C ALA A 26 42.82 0.42 16.99
N SER A 27 42.16 -0.70 16.68
CA SER A 27 41.24 -0.79 15.55
C SER A 27 40.12 0.20 15.82
N LYS A 28 40.06 1.30 15.08
CA LYS A 28 38.85 2.10 14.97
C LYS A 28 37.76 1.12 14.51
N LYS A 29 36.93 0.64 15.43
CA LYS A 29 35.61 0.13 15.05
C LYS A 29 34.96 1.25 14.28
N MET A 30 34.87 1.10 12.98
CA MET A 30 33.89 1.87 12.18
C MET A 30 32.55 1.51 12.81
N THR A 31 31.97 2.43 13.55
CA THR A 31 30.54 2.38 13.89
C THR A 31 29.82 2.42 12.56
N GLU A 32 29.21 1.30 12.16
CA GLU A 32 28.21 1.31 11.09
C GLU A 32 27.21 2.38 11.50
N GLU A 33 27.13 3.45 10.72
CA GLU A 33 26.06 4.45 10.88
C GLU A 33 24.75 3.69 10.74
N LYS A 34 24.00 3.61 11.83
CA LYS A 34 22.71 2.93 11.85
C LYS A 34 21.80 3.65 10.86
N LYS A 35 21.55 3.04 9.69
CA LYS A 35 20.64 3.58 8.68
C LYS A 35 19.27 3.77 9.34
N LEU A 36 18.74 4.99 9.30
CA LEU A 36 17.43 5.27 9.83
C LEU A 36 16.35 4.59 8.95
N PRO A 37 15.29 4.08 9.56
CA PRO A 37 14.16 3.57 8.82
C PRO A 37 13.49 4.71 8.02
N ILE A 38 12.90 4.36 6.88
CA ILE A 38 12.30 5.30 5.93
C ILE A 38 10.81 5.01 5.82
N ILE A 39 9.98 6.06 5.86
CA ILE A 39 8.58 6.02 5.45
C ILE A 39 8.48 6.46 4.00
N SER A 40 7.97 5.60 3.11
CA SER A 40 7.54 5.99 1.76
C SER A 40 6.09 6.43 1.81
N VAL A 41 5.84 7.72 1.56
CA VAL A 41 4.49 8.21 1.29
C VAL A 41 4.26 8.17 -0.21
N ILE A 42 3.18 7.53 -0.66
CA ILE A 42 2.87 7.34 -2.08
C ILE A 42 1.59 8.09 -2.42
N THR A 43 1.66 9.00 -3.40
CA THR A 43 0.50 9.67 -3.99
C THR A 43 0.46 9.41 -5.49
N THR A 44 -0.69 9.00 -6.00
CA THR A 44 -0.94 8.90 -7.44
C THR A 44 -1.94 9.97 -7.85
N PHE A 45 -1.77 10.54 -9.04
CA PHE A 45 -2.71 11.54 -9.54
C PHE A 45 -2.94 11.44 -11.04
N TYR A 46 -4.16 11.77 -11.43
CA TYR A 46 -4.59 11.96 -12.81
C TYR A 46 -5.64 13.06 -12.83
N ASN A 47 -5.40 14.14 -13.59
CA ASN A 47 -6.33 15.27 -13.72
C ASN A 47 -6.69 15.91 -12.36
N ALA A 48 -5.67 16.21 -11.53
CA ALA A 48 -5.82 16.63 -10.14
C ALA A 48 -5.51 18.13 -9.90
N GLU A 49 -5.52 18.98 -10.93
CA GLU A 49 -5.15 20.40 -10.88
C GLU A 49 -5.83 21.15 -9.72
N LYS A 50 -7.07 20.80 -9.40
CA LYS A 50 -7.85 21.46 -8.34
C LYS A 50 -7.44 21.08 -6.93
N PHE A 51 -6.71 19.97 -6.74
CA PHE A 51 -6.57 19.34 -5.44
C PHE A 51 -5.13 19.05 -5.03
N ILE A 52 -4.25 18.72 -5.98
CA ILE A 52 -2.91 18.21 -5.72
C ILE A 52 -2.09 19.08 -4.76
N LEU A 53 -2.25 20.41 -4.81
CA LEU A 53 -1.52 21.31 -3.92
C LEU A 53 -1.89 21.17 -2.44
N ASN A 54 -3.12 20.77 -2.12
CA ASN A 54 -3.51 20.51 -0.74
C ASN A 54 -2.84 19.24 -0.20
N ALA A 55 -2.84 18.17 -1.01
CA ALA A 55 -2.18 16.91 -0.66
C ALA A 55 -0.69 17.13 -0.40
N VAL A 56 0.03 17.72 -1.37
CA VAL A 56 1.48 17.93 -1.27
C VAL A 56 1.86 18.91 -0.16
N ASN A 57 1.04 19.94 0.09
CA ASN A 57 1.27 20.87 1.19
C ASN A 57 1.15 20.17 2.55
N SER A 58 0.20 19.25 2.72
CA SER A 58 0.04 18.48 3.96
C SER A 58 1.24 17.59 4.27
N ILE A 59 1.93 17.09 3.23
CA ILE A 59 3.19 16.34 3.36
C ILE A 59 4.36 17.28 3.66
N ASN A 60 4.45 18.42 2.97
CA ASN A 60 5.54 19.39 3.17
C ASN A 60 5.57 19.97 4.58
N GLN A 61 4.41 20.04 5.25
CA GLN A 61 4.27 20.54 6.60
C GLN A 61 4.55 19.50 7.69
N GLN A 62 4.85 18.25 7.33
CA GLN A 62 5.09 17.20 8.33
C GLN A 62 6.37 17.44 9.13
N ILE A 63 6.25 17.30 10.44
CA ILE A 63 7.38 17.36 11.38
C ILE A 63 8.05 16.00 11.44
N ILE A 64 9.35 15.97 11.10
CA ILE A 64 10.16 14.74 11.05
C ILE A 64 11.22 14.78 12.15
N ASP A 65 11.25 13.76 13.00
CA ASP A 65 12.36 13.54 13.94
C ASP A 65 13.48 12.75 13.24
N LYS A 66 14.43 13.50 12.68
CA LYS A 66 15.58 12.96 11.93
C LYS A 66 16.52 12.08 12.77
N ASN A 67 16.30 11.93 14.07
CA ASN A 67 17.02 10.97 14.89
C ASN A 67 16.32 9.60 14.95
N LYS A 68 15.06 9.51 14.52
CA LYS A 68 14.24 8.30 14.60
C LYS A 68 13.99 7.68 13.24
N PHE A 69 13.63 8.49 12.25
CA PHE A 69 13.28 8.04 10.90
C PHE A 69 13.51 9.15 9.87
N ASP A 70 13.52 8.76 8.62
CA ASP A 70 13.45 9.66 7.47
C ASP A 70 12.22 9.34 6.61
N PHE A 71 11.95 10.12 5.57
CA PHE A 71 10.86 9.86 4.64
C PHE A 71 11.27 10.12 3.20
N GLU A 72 10.57 9.51 2.29
CA GLU A 72 10.52 9.90 0.88
C GLU A 72 9.08 10.12 0.46
N TYR A 73 8.87 10.98 -0.52
CA TYR A 73 7.57 11.21 -1.13
C TYR A 73 7.63 10.76 -2.59
N VAL A 74 6.97 9.64 -2.87
CA VAL A 74 6.86 9.03 -4.20
C VAL A 74 5.55 9.49 -4.83
N ILE A 75 5.63 10.30 -5.87
CA ILE A 75 4.48 10.92 -6.51
C ILE A 75 4.41 10.38 -7.93
N VAL A 76 3.29 9.77 -8.31
CA VAL A 76 3.08 9.18 -9.64
C VAL A 76 2.06 9.99 -10.40
N ASP A 77 2.51 10.64 -11.48
CA ASP A 77 1.64 11.27 -12.48
C ASP A 77 1.20 10.21 -13.50
N ASP A 78 -0.04 9.77 -13.41
CA ASP A 78 -0.59 8.75 -14.30
C ASP A 78 -1.02 9.32 -15.66
N LYS A 79 -0.13 10.13 -16.30
CA LYS A 79 -0.35 10.81 -17.58
C LYS A 79 -1.46 11.87 -17.51
N SER A 80 -1.38 12.78 -16.56
CA SER A 80 -2.33 13.89 -16.42
C SER A 80 -2.35 14.79 -17.64
N PRO A 81 -3.54 15.04 -18.24
CA PRO A 81 -3.68 15.95 -19.39
C PRO A 81 -3.75 17.42 -19.00
N ASP A 82 -3.94 17.74 -17.70
CA ASP A 82 -4.10 19.06 -17.13
C ASP A 82 -2.77 19.67 -16.65
N ASN A 83 -2.83 20.75 -15.87
CA ASN A 83 -1.64 21.41 -15.34
C ASN A 83 -1.12 20.84 -14.01
N SER A 84 -1.71 19.75 -13.50
CA SER A 84 -1.34 19.16 -12.20
C SER A 84 0.17 18.96 -12.05
N ARG A 85 0.83 18.40 -13.07
CA ARG A 85 2.26 18.16 -13.09
C ARG A 85 3.08 19.45 -12.96
N LYS A 86 2.75 20.47 -13.75
CA LYS A 86 3.46 21.75 -13.74
C LYS A 86 3.29 22.48 -12.40
N MET A 87 2.07 22.42 -11.83
CA MET A 87 1.78 23.01 -10.53
C MET A 87 2.58 22.32 -9.42
N LEU A 88 2.68 21.01 -9.44
CA LEU A 88 3.48 20.22 -8.50
C LEU A 88 4.97 20.55 -8.60
N GLU A 89 5.54 20.58 -9.80
CA GLU A 89 6.95 20.93 -10.03
C GLU A 89 7.26 22.34 -9.54
N SER A 90 6.38 23.33 -9.83
CA SER A 90 6.51 24.68 -9.33
C SER A 90 6.42 24.74 -7.80
N TYR A 91 5.50 23.99 -7.20
CA TYR A 91 5.36 23.91 -5.75
C TYR A 91 6.63 23.36 -5.09
N ILE A 92 7.20 22.27 -5.60
CA ILE A 92 8.44 21.67 -5.09
C ILE A 92 9.59 22.68 -5.17
N GLN A 93 9.71 23.39 -6.31
CA GLN A 93 10.77 24.35 -6.51
C GLN A 93 10.73 25.51 -5.52
N THR A 94 9.52 25.99 -5.17
CA THR A 94 9.33 27.22 -4.40
C THR A 94 9.08 26.98 -2.91
N ASN A 95 8.49 25.86 -2.52
CA ASN A 95 8.01 25.63 -1.14
C ASN A 95 8.73 24.50 -0.40
N VAL A 96 9.38 23.57 -1.11
CA VAL A 96 10.12 22.48 -0.46
C VAL A 96 11.55 22.96 -0.19
N SER A 97 12.05 22.72 1.03
CA SER A 97 13.42 23.07 1.40
C SER A 97 14.44 22.30 0.55
N GLU A 98 15.61 22.91 0.27
CA GLU A 98 16.68 22.30 -0.52
C GLU A 98 17.11 20.94 0.04
N GLU A 99 17.08 20.75 1.36
CA GLU A 99 17.40 19.51 2.02
C GLU A 99 16.36 18.40 1.72
N ASN A 100 15.09 18.75 1.59
CA ASN A 100 14.01 17.82 1.37
C ASN A 100 13.70 17.56 -0.12
N LYS A 101 14.07 18.47 -1.03
CA LYS A 101 13.82 18.29 -2.47
C LYS A 101 14.26 16.93 -3.02
N PRO A 102 15.44 16.37 -2.65
CA PRO A 102 15.85 15.05 -3.13
C PRO A 102 14.95 13.89 -2.68
N LYS A 103 14.14 14.10 -1.64
CA LYS A 103 13.20 13.12 -1.12
C LYS A 103 11.88 13.09 -1.87
N TRP A 104 11.59 14.13 -2.64
CA TRP A 104 10.39 14.28 -3.45
C TRP A 104 10.66 13.80 -4.86
N LYS A 105 10.11 12.64 -5.20
CA LYS A 105 10.37 11.94 -6.45
C LYS A 105 9.09 11.87 -7.27
N ILE A 106 9.11 12.48 -8.44
CA ILE A 106 7.98 12.44 -9.37
C ILE A 106 8.30 11.42 -10.45
N TYR A 107 7.41 10.46 -10.61
CA TYR A 107 7.46 9.42 -11.63
C TYR A 107 6.29 9.57 -12.59
N GLU A 108 6.49 9.09 -13.82
CA GLU A 108 5.47 9.06 -14.85
C GLU A 108 5.62 7.76 -15.65
N PRO A 109 4.62 6.87 -15.64
CA PRO A 109 4.64 5.66 -16.45
C PRO A 109 4.50 6.00 -17.94
N GLU A 110 4.80 5.05 -18.84
CA GLU A 110 4.70 5.25 -20.28
C GLU A 110 3.26 5.51 -20.74
N THR A 111 2.30 4.85 -20.12
CA THR A 111 0.85 4.97 -20.39
C THR A 111 0.07 5.22 -19.11
N ASN A 112 -1.19 5.67 -19.24
CA ASN A 112 -2.11 5.77 -18.11
C ASN A 112 -2.49 4.36 -17.61
N LEU A 113 -2.03 4.01 -16.41
CA LEU A 113 -2.20 2.71 -15.78
C LEU A 113 -3.51 2.57 -15.00
N GLY A 114 -4.18 3.69 -14.71
CA GLY A 114 -5.30 3.75 -13.76
C GLY A 114 -4.85 3.64 -12.31
N CYS A 115 -5.80 3.81 -11.37
CA CYS A 115 -5.52 3.98 -9.94
C CYS A 115 -4.67 2.84 -9.37
N GLY A 116 -5.04 1.58 -9.62
CA GLY A 116 -4.30 0.42 -9.11
C GLY A 116 -2.93 0.27 -9.74
N GLY A 117 -2.82 0.43 -11.06
CA GLY A 117 -1.55 0.37 -11.77
C GLY A 117 -0.58 1.46 -11.34
N ALA A 118 -1.06 2.71 -11.19
CA ALA A 118 -0.26 3.83 -10.74
C ALA A 118 0.23 3.64 -9.29
N ARG A 119 -0.61 3.12 -8.37
CA ARG A 119 -0.17 2.81 -7.00
C ARG A 119 0.87 1.68 -6.98
N LYS A 120 0.65 0.60 -7.75
CA LYS A 120 1.64 -0.47 -7.89
C LYS A 120 2.97 0.08 -8.42
N TYR A 121 2.92 0.94 -9.44
CA TYR A 121 4.10 1.60 -9.98
C TYR A 121 4.84 2.43 -8.91
N GLY A 122 4.11 3.17 -8.07
CA GLY A 122 4.68 3.90 -6.94
C GLY A 122 5.33 2.98 -5.90
N ILE A 123 4.68 1.87 -5.54
CA ILE A 123 5.22 0.86 -4.63
C ILE A 123 6.55 0.31 -5.14
N ASP A 124 6.64 0.01 -6.44
CA ASP A 124 7.85 -0.56 -7.06
C ASP A 124 9.05 0.39 -7.06
N HIS A 125 8.80 1.71 -6.99
CA HIS A 125 9.84 2.74 -6.93
C HIS A 125 10.18 3.20 -5.50
N ALA A 126 9.42 2.76 -4.51
CA ALA A 126 9.59 3.14 -3.12
C ALA A 126 10.67 2.31 -2.41
N ILE A 127 11.48 2.98 -1.57
CA ILE A 127 12.60 2.36 -0.85
C ILE A 127 12.39 2.26 0.67
N GLY A 128 11.26 2.77 1.19
CA GLY A 128 10.97 2.85 2.62
C GLY A 128 10.78 1.49 3.29
N ASP A 129 11.04 1.44 4.58
CA ASP A 129 10.76 0.28 5.43
C ASP A 129 9.27 0.22 5.83
N TYR A 130 8.61 1.38 5.72
CA TYR A 130 7.18 1.56 5.97
C TYR A 130 6.53 2.28 4.80
N PHE A 131 5.25 1.99 4.59
CA PHE A 131 4.45 2.56 3.51
C PHE A 131 3.23 3.28 4.04
N MET A 132 2.97 4.46 3.51
CA MET A 132 1.73 5.22 3.66
C MET A 132 1.26 5.68 2.29
N PHE A 133 -0.04 5.86 2.15
CA PHE A 133 -0.65 6.32 0.90
C PHE A 133 -1.48 7.57 1.16
N LEU A 134 -1.55 8.44 0.16
CA LEU A 134 -2.39 9.62 0.19
C LEU A 134 -2.95 9.88 -1.21
N ASP A 135 -4.27 9.93 -1.34
CA ASP A 135 -4.88 10.28 -2.60
C ASP A 135 -4.72 11.79 -2.90
N ALA A 136 -4.61 12.15 -4.16
CA ALA A 136 -4.27 13.52 -4.58
C ALA A 136 -5.34 14.58 -4.25
N ASP A 137 -6.56 14.14 -3.95
CA ASP A 137 -7.68 14.99 -3.54
C ASP A 137 -7.90 15.06 -2.01
N ASP A 138 -7.11 14.30 -1.26
CA ASP A 138 -7.15 14.23 0.21
C ASP A 138 -5.95 14.96 0.84
N TYR A 139 -5.92 15.03 2.18
CA TYR A 139 -4.78 15.59 2.90
C TYR A 139 -4.68 15.08 4.34
N TYR A 140 -3.47 15.07 4.89
CA TYR A 140 -3.22 14.81 6.30
C TYR A 140 -3.61 16.01 7.14
N MET A 141 -4.39 15.79 8.19
CA MET A 141 -4.96 16.85 9.01
C MET A 141 -3.96 17.48 9.99
N HIS A 142 -2.97 16.71 10.43
CA HIS A 142 -2.04 17.11 11.47
C HIS A 142 -0.59 17.06 10.98
N THR A 143 0.19 18.07 11.35
CA THR A 143 1.59 18.20 10.94
C THR A 143 2.54 17.20 11.60
N ASN A 144 2.10 16.50 12.63
CA ASN A 144 2.86 15.46 13.34
C ASN A 144 2.41 14.03 12.98
N PHE A 145 1.58 13.86 11.96
CA PHE A 145 0.99 12.56 11.65
C PHE A 145 2.04 11.52 11.24
N LEU A 146 3.01 11.85 10.39
CA LEU A 146 4.08 10.89 10.03
C LEU A 146 4.88 10.45 11.25
N MET A 147 5.17 11.38 12.16
CA MET A 147 5.89 11.06 13.40
C MET A 147 5.05 10.17 14.33
N ASN A 148 3.76 10.46 14.46
CA ASN A 148 2.84 9.64 15.25
C ASN A 148 2.72 8.24 14.64
N ALA A 149 2.51 8.15 13.34
CA ALA A 149 2.39 6.87 12.62
C ALA A 149 3.65 6.00 12.77
N PHE A 150 4.83 6.61 12.66
CA PHE A 150 6.08 5.92 12.93
C PHE A 150 6.18 5.41 14.39
N ASN A 151 5.87 6.27 15.36
CA ASN A 151 5.91 5.87 16.75
C ASN A 151 4.90 4.76 17.06
N ASP A 152 3.69 4.85 16.51
CA ASP A 152 2.62 3.86 16.74
C ASP A 152 3.02 2.48 16.19
N ILE A 153 3.49 2.39 14.93
CA ILE A 153 3.84 1.10 14.34
C ILE A 153 5.05 0.47 15.02
N VAL A 154 6.02 1.27 15.47
CA VAL A 154 7.22 0.79 16.16
C VAL A 154 6.92 0.40 17.60
N ASN A 155 6.26 1.28 18.39
CA ASN A 155 5.99 1.03 19.81
C ASN A 155 5.03 -0.15 20.00
N GLU A 156 4.06 -0.29 19.11
CA GLU A 156 3.12 -1.41 19.12
C GLU A 156 3.73 -2.69 18.50
N ASN A 157 4.88 -2.59 17.83
CA ASN A 157 5.42 -3.66 16.99
C ASN A 157 4.34 -4.22 16.05
N ALA A 158 3.52 -3.33 15.48
CA ALA A 158 2.41 -3.69 14.61
C ALA A 158 2.90 -3.88 13.17
N ASP A 159 2.18 -4.70 12.41
CA ASP A 159 2.41 -4.87 10.97
C ASP A 159 1.60 -3.87 10.16
N ILE A 160 0.43 -3.49 10.68
CA ILE A 160 -0.47 -2.47 10.13
C ILE A 160 -1.00 -1.62 11.30
N VAL A 161 -1.03 -0.30 11.12
CA VAL A 161 -1.79 0.61 12.01
C VAL A 161 -2.81 1.37 11.18
N GLU A 162 -4.07 1.34 11.61
CA GLU A 162 -5.21 2.01 10.99
C GLU A 162 -5.58 3.28 11.75
N TYR A 163 -5.97 4.32 11.01
CA TYR A 163 -6.39 5.63 11.55
C TYR A 163 -7.80 6.00 11.13
N GLY A 164 -8.40 6.90 11.90
CA GLY A 164 -9.69 7.48 11.58
C GLY A 164 -9.63 8.48 10.42
N VAL A 165 -10.80 8.70 9.84
CA VAL A 165 -10.99 9.51 8.62
C VAL A 165 -12.13 10.50 8.85
N MET A 166 -11.90 11.77 8.51
CA MET A 166 -12.93 12.81 8.42
C MET A 166 -13.46 12.86 6.99
N PHE A 167 -14.69 12.45 6.79
CA PHE A 167 -15.37 12.53 5.49
C PHE A 167 -16.05 13.90 5.33
N ASN A 168 -15.62 14.70 4.36
CA ASN A 168 -16.27 15.95 3.99
C ASN A 168 -17.25 15.71 2.85
N GLN A 169 -18.53 15.79 3.14
CA GLN A 169 -19.58 15.61 2.14
C GLN A 169 -19.76 16.87 1.28
N PRO A 170 -20.26 16.76 0.02
CA PRO A 170 -20.48 17.90 -0.86
C PRO A 170 -21.46 18.94 -0.31
N ASN A 171 -22.35 18.54 0.61
CA ASN A 171 -23.31 19.42 1.30
C ASN A 171 -22.70 20.17 2.49
N GLY A 172 -21.39 20.03 2.73
CA GLY A 172 -20.67 20.62 3.86
C GLY A 172 -20.74 19.80 5.15
N GLN A 173 -21.48 18.71 5.19
CA GLN A 173 -21.52 17.83 6.38
C GLN A 173 -20.18 17.11 6.54
N GLN A 174 -19.69 17.05 7.77
CA GLN A 174 -18.52 16.26 8.16
C GLN A 174 -18.96 15.02 8.92
N ILE A 175 -18.42 13.87 8.54
CA ILE A 175 -18.67 12.58 9.20
C ILE A 175 -17.32 12.05 9.68
N ASN A 176 -17.16 11.90 10.98
CA ASN A 176 -15.97 11.31 11.57
C ASN A 176 -16.13 9.78 11.64
N ASN A 177 -15.28 9.07 10.91
CA ASN A 177 -15.18 7.61 10.95
C ASN A 177 -13.90 7.20 11.67
N THR A 178 -13.93 7.28 12.98
CA THR A 178 -12.81 6.96 13.89
C THR A 178 -13.27 5.96 14.93
N ALA A 179 -12.43 5.01 15.27
CA ALA A 179 -12.68 4.07 16.34
C ALA A 179 -12.87 4.81 17.68
N SER A 180 -13.81 4.36 18.52
CA SER A 180 -14.08 4.97 19.81
C SER A 180 -12.96 4.78 20.84
N GLN A 181 -12.15 3.74 20.63
CA GLN A 181 -10.99 3.38 21.45
C GLN A 181 -9.96 2.65 20.60
N LYS A 182 -8.78 2.44 21.15
CA LYS A 182 -7.73 1.63 20.53
C LYS A 182 -8.14 0.16 20.54
N PHE A 183 -8.02 -0.52 19.37
CA PHE A 183 -8.19 -1.96 19.23
C PHE A 183 -6.89 -2.59 18.79
N VAL A 184 -6.60 -3.79 19.28
CA VAL A 184 -5.44 -4.59 18.90
C VAL A 184 -5.92 -5.97 18.49
N ILE A 185 -5.55 -6.39 17.28
CA ILE A 185 -5.78 -7.74 16.77
C ILE A 185 -4.40 -8.35 16.59
N GLU A 186 -4.11 -9.40 17.35
CA GLU A 186 -2.80 -10.03 17.35
C GLU A 186 -2.94 -11.55 17.35
N ASN A 187 -2.22 -12.21 16.42
CA ASN A 187 -2.12 -13.67 16.29
C ASN A 187 -3.49 -14.41 16.34
N ASN A 188 -4.52 -13.80 15.76
CA ASN A 188 -5.87 -14.35 15.71
C ASN A 188 -6.30 -14.50 14.24
N PRO A 189 -6.00 -15.65 13.61
CA PRO A 189 -6.38 -15.91 12.23
C PRO A 189 -7.89 -15.78 12.01
N GLY A 190 -8.29 -15.08 10.95
CA GLY A 190 -9.68 -14.85 10.58
C GLY A 190 -10.36 -13.69 11.33
N LEU A 191 -9.86 -13.25 12.49
CA LEU A 191 -10.49 -12.14 13.23
C LEU A 191 -10.34 -10.81 12.50
N ALA A 192 -9.15 -10.54 11.94
CA ALA A 192 -8.88 -9.29 11.23
C ALA A 192 -9.77 -9.15 9.99
N GLU A 193 -9.96 -10.24 9.25
CA GLU A 193 -10.84 -10.30 8.09
C GLU A 193 -12.32 -10.14 8.49
N ILE A 194 -12.75 -10.76 9.59
CA ILE A 194 -14.12 -10.58 10.11
C ILE A 194 -14.34 -9.10 10.49
N VAL A 195 -13.39 -8.47 11.17
CA VAL A 195 -13.45 -7.05 11.55
C VAL A 195 -13.47 -6.15 10.30
N LEU A 196 -12.72 -6.50 9.25
CA LEU A 196 -12.74 -5.79 7.97
C LEU A 196 -14.11 -5.89 7.28
N PHE A 197 -14.62 -7.13 7.10
CA PHE A 197 -15.82 -7.35 6.31
C PHE A 197 -17.12 -7.04 7.07
N LYS A 198 -17.17 -7.30 8.37
CA LYS A 198 -18.39 -7.19 9.16
C LYS A 198 -18.49 -5.87 9.92
N ASP A 199 -17.44 -5.51 10.67
CA ASP A 199 -17.52 -4.41 11.63
C ASP A 199 -17.05 -3.07 11.03
N ASN A 200 -16.39 -3.12 9.86
CA ASN A 200 -15.83 -1.95 9.15
C ASN A 200 -14.90 -1.09 10.04
N LEU A 201 -14.31 -1.68 11.07
CA LEU A 201 -13.29 -1.03 11.91
C LEU A 201 -11.94 -0.95 11.18
N ILE A 202 -11.60 -2.01 10.43
CA ILE A 202 -10.54 -1.95 9.41
C ILE A 202 -11.23 -1.58 8.10
N LYS A 203 -10.73 -0.55 7.41
CA LYS A 203 -11.33 -0.07 6.17
C LYS A 203 -10.65 -0.70 4.96
N PHE A 204 -11.38 -0.84 3.84
CA PHE A 204 -10.80 -1.33 2.58
C PHE A 204 -9.81 -0.35 1.96
N ASN A 205 -9.96 0.95 2.20
CA ASN A 205 -9.05 1.94 1.61
C ASN A 205 -7.60 1.71 2.05
N VAL A 206 -6.67 1.96 1.13
CA VAL A 206 -5.24 1.79 1.38
C VAL A 206 -4.63 2.96 2.16
N TRP A 207 -5.23 4.15 2.08
CA TRP A 207 -4.63 5.42 2.48
C TRP A 207 -4.85 5.82 3.95
N SER A 208 -5.66 5.09 4.73
CA SER A 208 -5.84 5.36 6.17
C SER A 208 -4.87 4.60 7.09
N LYS A 209 -3.78 4.06 6.56
CA LYS A 209 -2.92 3.13 7.28
C LYS A 209 -1.44 3.40 7.05
N ILE A 210 -0.62 2.96 8.01
CA ILE A 210 0.80 2.70 7.82
C ILE A 210 1.04 1.19 7.84
N TYR A 211 1.89 0.72 6.93
CA TYR A 211 2.21 -0.70 6.73
C TYR A 211 3.70 -0.94 6.84
N LYS A 212 4.12 -2.07 7.42
CA LYS A 212 5.48 -2.58 7.21
C LYS A 212 5.68 -2.99 5.75
N ARG A 213 6.90 -2.83 5.23
CA ARG A 213 7.29 -3.28 3.87
C ARG A 213 6.91 -4.75 3.62
N GLU A 214 7.18 -5.63 4.59
CA GLU A 214 6.90 -7.07 4.50
C GLU A 214 5.42 -7.37 4.19
N ILE A 215 4.49 -6.54 4.67
CA ILE A 215 3.06 -6.68 4.38
C ILE A 215 2.77 -6.26 2.94
N VAL A 216 3.32 -5.14 2.49
CA VAL A 216 3.12 -4.64 1.12
C VAL A 216 3.71 -5.61 0.09
N GLU A 217 4.85 -6.22 0.39
CA GLU A 217 5.51 -7.22 -0.46
C GLU A 217 4.88 -8.63 -0.34
N SER A 218 4.09 -8.90 0.69
CA SER A 218 3.47 -10.21 0.91
C SER A 218 2.44 -10.61 -0.15
N TYR A 219 1.88 -9.63 -0.85
CA TYR A 219 0.95 -9.82 -1.96
C TYR A 219 0.99 -8.60 -2.89
N PRO A 220 1.07 -8.78 -4.22
CA PRO A 220 1.13 -7.67 -5.17
C PRO A 220 -0.12 -6.81 -5.10
N TYR A 221 0.06 -5.49 -5.14
CA TYR A 221 -1.06 -4.56 -5.23
C TYR A 221 -1.83 -4.79 -6.54
N SER A 222 -3.16 -4.83 -6.47
CA SER A 222 -4.01 -5.04 -7.64
C SER A 222 -3.87 -3.88 -8.62
N THR A 223 -3.68 -4.19 -9.90
CA THR A 223 -3.55 -3.20 -10.97
C THR A 223 -4.88 -2.86 -11.65
N THR A 224 -6.01 -3.34 -11.10
CA THR A 224 -7.33 -2.99 -11.63
C THR A 224 -7.58 -1.48 -11.52
N ARG A 225 -8.32 -0.92 -12.47
CA ARG A 225 -8.61 0.52 -12.51
C ARG A 225 -9.54 0.97 -11.37
N THR A 226 -10.32 0.06 -10.83
CA THR A 226 -11.28 0.30 -9.74
C THR A 226 -11.29 -0.88 -8.79
N TYR A 227 -11.59 -0.63 -7.51
CA TYR A 227 -11.68 -1.65 -6.43
C TYR A 227 -10.40 -2.46 -6.23
N GLU A 228 -9.27 -1.87 -6.57
CA GLU A 228 -7.94 -2.42 -6.37
C GLU A 228 -7.62 -2.62 -4.89
N ASP A 229 -8.10 -1.72 -4.04
CA ASP A 229 -7.99 -1.77 -2.59
C ASP A 229 -8.85 -2.91 -2.01
N VAL A 230 -10.09 -3.09 -2.47
CA VAL A 230 -10.95 -4.22 -2.07
C VAL A 230 -10.31 -5.57 -2.42
N ARG A 231 -9.53 -5.64 -3.48
CA ARG A 231 -8.79 -6.85 -3.88
C ARG A 231 -7.49 -7.07 -3.11
N THR A 232 -6.88 -5.99 -2.63
CA THR A 232 -5.54 -6.04 -2.02
C THR A 232 -5.59 -6.06 -0.50
N ILE A 233 -6.32 -5.13 0.11
CA ILE A 233 -6.30 -4.91 1.57
C ILE A 233 -6.71 -6.14 2.37
N PRO A 234 -7.76 -6.92 1.99
CA PRO A 234 -8.09 -8.13 2.73
C PRO A 234 -6.94 -9.15 2.78
N VAL A 235 -6.13 -9.21 1.71
CA VAL A 235 -4.98 -10.11 1.64
C VAL A 235 -3.84 -9.62 2.53
N TRP A 236 -3.54 -8.33 2.52
CA TRP A 236 -2.54 -7.75 3.42
C TRP A 236 -2.96 -7.88 4.89
N VAL A 237 -4.24 -7.66 5.19
CA VAL A 237 -4.82 -7.86 6.52
C VAL A 237 -4.67 -9.32 6.97
N SER A 238 -4.93 -10.29 6.09
CA SER A 238 -4.79 -11.72 6.40
C SER A 238 -3.34 -12.17 6.62
N ASN A 239 -2.37 -11.46 6.05
CA ASN A 239 -0.95 -11.76 6.20
C ASN A 239 -0.32 -11.08 7.44
N ALA A 240 -1.01 -10.09 8.02
CA ALA A 240 -0.53 -9.37 9.20
C ALA A 240 -0.72 -10.22 10.48
N LYS A 241 0.30 -10.23 11.33
CA LYS A 241 0.25 -10.88 12.65
C LYS A 241 -0.34 -9.96 13.71
N LYS A 242 -0.09 -8.66 13.58
CA LYS A 242 -0.58 -7.64 14.51
C LYS A 242 -1.09 -6.41 13.77
N ILE A 243 -2.35 -6.07 14.02
CA ILE A 243 -3.01 -4.88 13.51
C ILE A 243 -3.48 -4.04 14.69
N VAL A 244 -3.20 -2.75 14.64
CA VAL A 244 -3.65 -1.78 15.65
C VAL A 244 -4.56 -0.75 15.00
N ILE A 245 -5.70 -0.47 15.61
CA ILE A 245 -6.65 0.55 15.16
C ILE A 245 -6.61 1.68 16.19
N MET A 246 -6.22 2.87 15.75
CA MET A 246 -6.04 4.03 16.60
C MET A 246 -7.33 4.86 16.69
N PRO A 247 -7.64 5.42 17.87
CA PRO A 247 -8.81 6.29 18.07
C PRO A 247 -8.51 7.76 17.70
N THR A 248 -7.73 7.99 16.66
CA THR A 248 -7.35 9.33 16.19
C THR A 248 -7.76 9.53 14.74
N THR A 249 -8.19 10.74 14.40
CA THR A 249 -8.60 11.14 13.05
C THR A 249 -7.46 11.90 12.40
N GLU A 250 -6.84 11.30 11.37
CA GLU A 250 -5.61 11.84 10.79
C GLU A 250 -5.78 12.28 9.32
N ILE A 251 -6.76 11.74 8.62
CA ILE A 251 -6.96 11.96 7.20
C ILE A 251 -8.26 12.70 6.93
N ASN A 252 -8.17 13.73 6.10
CA ASN A 252 -9.34 14.43 5.57
C ASN A 252 -9.65 13.90 4.18
N TYR A 253 -10.75 13.16 4.08
CA TYR A 253 -11.27 12.63 2.81
C TYR A 253 -12.25 13.62 2.19
N ARG A 254 -11.98 14.01 0.95
CA ARG A 254 -12.86 14.90 0.20
C ARG A 254 -13.81 14.10 -0.66
N ALA A 255 -15.06 14.08 -0.28
CA ALA A 255 -16.12 13.50 -1.09
C ALA A 255 -16.49 14.44 -2.27
N ALA A 256 -15.68 14.42 -3.34
CA ALA A 256 -15.93 15.27 -4.52
C ALA A 256 -17.19 14.85 -5.28
N THR A 257 -17.93 15.83 -5.85
CA THR A 257 -18.93 15.58 -6.89
C THR A 257 -18.18 15.13 -8.16
N GLY A 258 -18.51 13.95 -8.69
CA GLY A 258 -17.82 13.37 -9.85
C GLY A 258 -16.77 12.31 -9.51
N SER A 259 -16.63 11.91 -8.23
CA SER A 259 -15.87 10.72 -7.84
C SER A 259 -16.37 9.48 -8.59
N ILE A 260 -15.46 8.62 -9.03
CA ILE A 260 -15.76 7.36 -9.74
C ILE A 260 -16.80 6.54 -8.97
N ILE A 261 -16.71 6.51 -7.63
CA ILE A 261 -17.64 5.77 -6.75
C ILE A 261 -19.04 6.35 -6.75
N ARG A 262 -19.25 7.62 -7.14
CA ARG A 262 -20.56 8.29 -7.10
C ARG A 262 -21.21 8.50 -8.45
N SER A 263 -20.46 8.33 -9.54
CA SER A 263 -20.97 8.56 -10.89
C SER A 263 -21.96 7.48 -11.35
N ASP A 264 -21.80 6.23 -10.88
CA ASP A 264 -22.69 5.11 -11.16
C ASP A 264 -22.76 4.16 -9.94
N MET A 265 -23.84 4.29 -9.18
CA MET A 265 -24.07 3.48 -7.98
C MET A 265 -24.22 1.99 -8.28
N ILE A 266 -24.74 1.61 -9.44
CA ILE A 266 -24.92 0.21 -9.83
C ILE A 266 -23.56 -0.40 -10.10
N GLN A 267 -22.77 0.21 -10.97
CA GLN A 267 -21.43 -0.27 -11.30
C GLN A 267 -20.52 -0.27 -10.07
N THR A 268 -20.66 0.71 -9.19
CA THR A 268 -19.92 0.76 -7.92
C THR A 268 -20.22 -0.45 -7.03
N ARG A 269 -21.51 -0.77 -6.81
CA ARG A 269 -21.89 -1.91 -5.98
C ARG A 269 -21.50 -3.24 -6.61
N LEU A 270 -21.76 -3.39 -7.90
CA LEU A 270 -21.40 -4.58 -8.67
C LEU A 270 -19.88 -4.81 -8.64
N GLY A 271 -19.08 -3.76 -8.83
CA GLY A 271 -17.64 -3.84 -8.74
C GLY A 271 -17.13 -4.26 -7.36
N THR A 272 -17.75 -3.76 -6.29
CA THR A 272 -17.42 -4.18 -4.90
C THR A 272 -17.76 -5.66 -4.68
N ILE A 273 -18.95 -6.09 -5.11
CA ILE A 273 -19.37 -7.51 -4.97
C ILE A 273 -18.42 -8.41 -5.75
N THR A 274 -18.08 -8.05 -6.98
CA THR A 274 -17.16 -8.79 -7.84
C THR A 274 -15.78 -8.91 -7.17
N ALA A 275 -15.23 -7.80 -6.69
CA ALA A 275 -13.93 -7.80 -6.02
C ALA A 275 -13.92 -8.67 -4.75
N ILE A 276 -15.01 -8.68 -3.98
CA ILE A 276 -15.16 -9.57 -2.82
C ILE A 276 -15.28 -11.02 -3.28
N ALA A 277 -16.09 -11.32 -4.30
CA ALA A 277 -16.29 -12.68 -4.81
C ALA A 277 -14.99 -13.32 -5.32
N GLU A 278 -14.13 -12.56 -5.98
CA GLU A 278 -12.80 -13.00 -6.45
C GLU A 278 -11.87 -13.46 -5.30
N LEU A 279 -12.12 -13.02 -4.06
CA LEU A 279 -11.34 -13.41 -2.89
C LEU A 279 -11.84 -14.72 -2.23
N PHE A 280 -13.04 -15.20 -2.55
CA PHE A 280 -13.62 -16.40 -1.92
C PHE A 280 -12.72 -17.64 -2.02
N PRO A 281 -12.09 -17.98 -3.16
CA PRO A 281 -11.19 -19.12 -3.25
C PRO A 281 -10.04 -19.05 -2.24
N ARG A 282 -9.51 -17.86 -1.99
CA ARG A 282 -8.39 -17.64 -1.07
C ARG A 282 -8.77 -17.95 0.38
N PHE A 283 -9.97 -17.56 0.78
CA PHE A 283 -10.48 -17.73 2.14
C PHE A 283 -11.35 -19.00 2.32
N SER A 284 -11.35 -19.90 1.33
CA SER A 284 -12.25 -21.07 1.27
C SER A 284 -12.14 -22.03 2.46
N LYS A 285 -11.05 -21.98 3.21
CA LYS A 285 -10.84 -22.83 4.40
C LYS A 285 -11.41 -22.24 5.70
N ASP A 286 -11.79 -20.97 5.71
CA ASP A 286 -12.35 -20.29 6.89
C ASP A 286 -13.81 -19.90 6.65
N TYR A 287 -14.71 -20.73 7.16
CA TYR A 287 -16.15 -20.53 7.02
C TYR A 287 -16.64 -19.21 7.63
N ASN A 288 -16.06 -18.77 8.75
CA ASN A 288 -16.48 -17.54 9.42
C ASN A 288 -16.07 -16.32 8.59
N VAL A 289 -14.88 -16.34 8.00
CA VAL A 289 -14.41 -15.30 7.07
C VAL A 289 -15.30 -15.27 5.82
N LEU A 290 -15.56 -16.42 5.20
CA LEU A 290 -16.47 -16.51 4.04
C LEU A 290 -17.86 -15.96 4.36
N LYS A 291 -18.39 -16.25 5.54
CA LYS A 291 -19.70 -15.75 5.99
C LYS A 291 -19.68 -14.22 6.17
N ALA A 292 -18.59 -13.66 6.72
CA ALA A 292 -18.43 -12.23 6.87
C ALA A 292 -18.31 -11.53 5.49
N MET A 293 -17.54 -12.10 4.56
CA MET A 293 -17.41 -11.66 3.18
C MET A 293 -18.76 -11.66 2.45
N TYR A 294 -19.50 -12.76 2.56
CA TYR A 294 -20.81 -12.89 1.98
C TYR A 294 -21.78 -11.83 2.55
N GLY A 295 -21.81 -11.68 3.88
CA GLY A 295 -22.63 -10.66 4.54
C GLY A 295 -22.32 -9.24 4.05
N ARG A 296 -21.05 -8.92 3.83
CA ARG A 296 -20.64 -7.61 3.27
C ARG A 296 -21.12 -7.44 1.82
N ALA A 297 -20.96 -8.45 0.99
CA ALA A 297 -21.43 -8.43 -0.40
C ALA A 297 -22.96 -8.30 -0.48
N MET A 298 -23.70 -8.94 0.41
CA MET A 298 -25.16 -8.90 0.47
C MET A 298 -25.72 -7.49 0.74
N VAL A 299 -25.03 -6.65 1.50
CA VAL A 299 -25.44 -5.25 1.71
C VAL A 299 -25.55 -4.50 0.39
N ASP A 300 -24.58 -4.68 -0.51
CA ASP A 300 -24.60 -4.07 -1.83
C ASP A 300 -25.58 -4.77 -2.80
N LEU A 301 -25.67 -6.09 -2.70
CA LEU A 301 -26.57 -6.90 -3.52
C LEU A 301 -28.04 -6.60 -3.23
N GLU A 302 -28.45 -6.54 -1.97
CA GLU A 302 -29.83 -6.20 -1.56
C GLU A 302 -30.22 -4.79 -2.02
N ALA A 303 -29.30 -3.83 -1.89
CA ALA A 303 -29.55 -2.47 -2.36
C ALA A 303 -29.69 -2.38 -3.90
N LEU A 304 -29.02 -3.25 -4.66
CA LEU A 304 -29.20 -3.37 -6.11
C LEU A 304 -30.54 -4.03 -6.46
N LEU A 305 -30.86 -5.14 -5.81
CA LEU A 305 -32.10 -5.88 -6.08
C LEU A 305 -33.36 -5.08 -5.76
N HIS A 306 -33.33 -4.20 -4.75
CA HIS A 306 -34.45 -3.32 -4.40
C HIS A 306 -34.79 -2.29 -5.48
N ASN A 307 -33.80 -1.91 -6.29
CA ASN A 307 -33.91 -0.82 -7.26
C ASN A 307 -34.00 -1.31 -8.71
N HIS A 308 -33.90 -2.62 -8.96
CA HIS A 308 -33.82 -3.18 -10.31
C HIS A 308 -34.80 -4.34 -10.54
N SER A 309 -35.37 -4.39 -11.73
CA SER A 309 -36.20 -5.51 -12.14
C SER A 309 -35.36 -6.67 -12.65
N SER A 310 -35.94 -7.88 -12.64
CA SER A 310 -35.29 -9.08 -13.22
C SER A 310 -34.99 -8.99 -14.71
N LYS A 311 -35.41 -7.88 -15.38
CA LYS A 311 -35.17 -7.60 -16.81
C LYS A 311 -33.88 -6.79 -17.02
N ASP A 312 -33.28 -6.23 -15.96
CA ASP A 312 -32.07 -5.44 -16.09
C ASP A 312 -30.85 -6.33 -16.40
N PRO A 313 -29.99 -5.95 -17.33
CA PRO A 313 -28.81 -6.77 -17.69
C PRO A 313 -27.92 -7.16 -16.52
N GLY A 314 -27.77 -6.27 -15.54
CA GLY A 314 -26.98 -6.51 -14.34
C GLY A 314 -27.57 -7.54 -13.37
N PHE A 315 -28.89 -7.84 -13.46
CA PHE A 315 -29.55 -8.80 -12.57
C PHE A 315 -29.00 -10.22 -12.73
N ASN A 316 -28.76 -10.64 -13.97
CA ASN A 316 -28.18 -11.96 -14.25
C ASN A 316 -26.75 -12.09 -13.68
N GLU A 317 -25.95 -11.04 -13.83
CA GLU A 317 -24.58 -11.03 -13.29
C GLU A 317 -24.58 -11.08 -11.76
N MET A 318 -25.42 -10.30 -11.10
CA MET A 318 -25.62 -10.34 -9.65
C MET A 318 -26.07 -11.74 -9.16
N SER A 319 -26.98 -12.36 -9.88
CA SER A 319 -27.46 -13.72 -9.55
C SER A 319 -26.34 -14.76 -9.67
N LYS A 320 -25.51 -14.68 -10.71
CA LYS A 320 -24.34 -15.53 -10.89
C LYS A 320 -23.32 -15.35 -9.76
N LEU A 321 -22.96 -14.10 -9.42
CA LEU A 321 -22.04 -13.80 -8.32
C LEU A 321 -22.57 -14.30 -6.98
N ASN A 322 -23.87 -14.11 -6.70
CA ASN A 322 -24.50 -14.65 -5.49
C ASN A 322 -24.38 -16.18 -5.42
N THR A 323 -24.71 -16.87 -6.51
CA THR A 323 -24.60 -18.32 -6.62
C THR A 323 -23.16 -18.81 -6.45
N TYR A 324 -22.21 -18.11 -7.07
CA TYR A 324 -20.79 -18.38 -6.91
C TYR A 324 -20.35 -18.28 -5.45
N MET A 325 -20.66 -17.20 -4.75
CA MET A 325 -20.33 -17.05 -3.34
C MET A 325 -20.99 -18.11 -2.45
N LEU A 326 -22.26 -18.44 -2.72
CA LEU A 326 -22.99 -19.50 -1.99
C LEU A 326 -22.36 -20.88 -2.19
N SER A 327 -21.72 -21.14 -3.33
CA SER A 327 -21.05 -22.41 -3.58
C SER A 327 -19.88 -22.69 -2.62
N PHE A 328 -19.21 -21.66 -2.14
CA PHE A 328 -18.17 -21.78 -1.11
C PHE A 328 -18.73 -21.99 0.30
N LEU A 329 -19.87 -21.38 0.61
CA LEU A 329 -20.56 -21.54 1.90
C LEU A 329 -21.28 -22.89 2.00
N TYR A 330 -21.82 -23.38 0.89
CA TYR A 330 -22.64 -24.59 0.81
C TYR A 330 -22.18 -25.50 -0.33
N PRO A 331 -20.94 -26.02 -0.31
CA PRO A 331 -20.34 -26.72 -1.46
C PRO A 331 -21.12 -27.97 -1.90
N ASN A 332 -21.79 -28.64 -0.99
CA ASN A 332 -22.59 -29.85 -1.32
C ASN A 332 -23.86 -29.53 -2.13
N GLN A 333 -24.37 -28.29 -2.06
CA GLN A 333 -25.58 -27.84 -2.76
C GLN A 333 -25.30 -27.17 -4.10
N TYR A 334 -24.10 -26.62 -4.26
CA TYR A 334 -23.73 -25.76 -5.39
C TYR A 334 -22.54 -26.27 -6.22
N LYS A 335 -22.12 -27.52 -6.03
CA LYS A 335 -20.91 -28.10 -6.63
C LYS A 335 -20.87 -28.01 -8.17
N GLU A 336 -22.02 -28.23 -8.84
CA GLU A 336 -22.12 -28.17 -10.30
C GLU A 336 -22.07 -26.72 -10.83
N LEU A 337 -22.59 -25.76 -10.05
CA LEU A 337 -22.65 -24.36 -10.41
C LEU A 337 -21.30 -23.66 -10.33
N THR A 338 -20.44 -24.05 -9.40
CA THR A 338 -19.09 -23.52 -9.26
C THR A 338 -18.24 -23.79 -10.50
N TYR A 339 -18.31 -25.01 -11.02
CA TYR A 339 -17.57 -25.41 -12.21
C TYR A 339 -17.95 -24.57 -13.45
N ASN A 340 -19.24 -24.33 -13.66
CA ASN A 340 -19.72 -23.55 -14.80
C ASN A 340 -19.31 -22.06 -14.72
N ILE A 341 -19.30 -21.48 -13.53
CA ILE A 341 -18.90 -20.07 -13.33
C ILE A 341 -17.40 -19.88 -13.54
N GLU A 342 -16.57 -20.79 -13.04
CA GLU A 342 -15.12 -20.75 -13.26
C GLU A 342 -14.77 -20.88 -14.74
N TYR A 343 -15.49 -21.75 -15.48
CA TYR A 343 -15.32 -21.92 -16.91
C TYR A 343 -15.71 -20.65 -17.69
N GLU A 344 -16.88 -20.06 -17.39
CA GLU A 344 -17.32 -18.81 -18.02
C GLU A 344 -16.36 -17.64 -17.72
N GLN A 345 -15.81 -17.55 -16.51
CA GLN A 345 -14.84 -16.51 -16.15
C GLN A 345 -13.51 -16.68 -16.89
N ALA A 346 -13.03 -17.92 -17.06
CA ALA A 346 -11.85 -18.21 -17.85
C ALA A 346 -12.05 -17.86 -19.33
N GLU A 347 -13.23 -18.12 -19.87
CA GLU A 347 -13.57 -17.82 -21.27
C GLU A 347 -13.68 -16.31 -21.51
N VAL A 348 -14.31 -15.56 -20.60
CA VAL A 348 -14.37 -14.09 -20.65
C VAL A 348 -12.98 -13.47 -20.55
N LYS A 349 -12.13 -13.99 -19.65
CA LYS A 349 -10.74 -13.52 -19.50
C LYS A 349 -9.95 -13.73 -20.79
N ASN A 350 -10.05 -14.91 -21.40
CA ASN A 350 -9.40 -15.22 -22.66
C ASN A 350 -9.89 -14.33 -23.80
N GLN A 351 -11.20 -14.02 -23.87
CA GLN A 351 -11.77 -13.10 -24.88
C GLN A 351 -11.29 -11.65 -24.69
N VAL A 352 -11.11 -11.20 -23.45
CA VAL A 352 -10.58 -9.86 -23.15
C VAL A 352 -9.11 -9.78 -23.52
N GLU A 353 -8.32 -10.82 -23.20
CA GLU A 353 -6.90 -10.90 -23.55
C GLU A 353 -6.73 -10.92 -25.08
N GLN A 354 -7.51 -11.71 -25.82
CA GLN A 354 -7.50 -11.74 -27.29
C GLN A 354 -7.91 -10.40 -27.94
N LYS A 355 -8.90 -9.70 -27.38
CA LYS A 355 -9.30 -8.37 -27.86
C LYS A 355 -8.21 -7.33 -27.63
N ASN A 356 -7.48 -7.42 -26.52
CA ASN A 356 -6.36 -6.52 -26.23
C ASN A 356 -5.16 -6.79 -27.14
N GLU A 357 -4.89 -8.07 -27.50
CA GLU A 357 -3.86 -8.43 -28.48
C GLU A 357 -4.21 -7.91 -29.88
N VAL A 358 -5.44 -8.11 -30.33
CA VAL A 358 -5.90 -7.61 -31.66
C VAL A 358 -5.87 -6.08 -31.74
N ASN A 359 -6.21 -5.36 -30.66
CA ASN A 359 -6.12 -3.90 -30.65
C ASN A 359 -4.68 -3.38 -30.60
N ASN A 360 -3.73 -4.14 -30.03
CA ASN A 360 -2.31 -3.78 -30.05
C ASN A 360 -1.69 -4.01 -31.46
N ASP A 361 -2.14 -5.01 -32.19
CA ASP A 361 -1.68 -5.27 -33.56
C ASP A 361 -2.21 -4.24 -34.58
N LEU A 362 -3.36 -3.61 -34.30
CA LEU A 362 -3.95 -2.55 -35.15
C LEU A 362 -3.29 -1.16 -34.97
N VAL A 363 -2.52 -0.96 -33.91
CA VAL A 363 -1.82 0.31 -33.63
C VAL A 363 -0.41 0.35 -34.24
N ILE A 364 0.07 -0.76 -34.84
CA ILE A 364 1.42 -0.87 -35.44
C ILE A 364 1.39 -0.61 -36.98
N GLU A 365 0.21 -0.44 -37.59
CA GLU A 365 0.07 -0.22 -39.06
C GLU A 365 -0.42 1.18 -39.50
N GLU A 366 -0.30 2.21 -38.64
CA GLU A 366 -0.49 3.60 -39.09
C GLU A 366 0.82 4.42 -38.73
#